data_a34f2fad8caf23953120b3114f5febfa
#
_entry.id   a34f2fad8caf23953120b3114f5febfa
#
_cell.length_a   1.000
_cell.length_b   1.000
_cell.length_c   1.000
_cell.angle_alpha   90.00
_cell.angle_beta   90.00
_cell.angle_gamma   90.00
#
_symmetry.space_group_name_H-M   'P 1'
#
loop_
_entity.id
_entity.type
_entity.pdbx_description
1 polymer ?
#
loop_
_entity_poly.entity_id
_entity_poly.type
_entity_poly.pdbx_seq_one_letter_code
_entity_poly.pdbx_strand_id
1 'polypeptide(L)'
;MRTFHTGGVAGDDITQGLPRVEELFEARKPKGLAIITEFAGTATISDTKKKREIIVTNDQTGESKAYLIPYGSRIKIQDGVYLEAGDELTEGSVNPHDILKIKGLRAVQDYMIQEVQRVYRLQGVEINDKHVEVIVRQMLKKIRIENSGDTDYLPGTLVDVLDLSLIHI
;
A
#
# COMPACT_ATOMS: atom_id res chain seq x y z
N MET A 1 -18.60 26.49 -8.76
CA MET A 1 -17.39 25.72 -8.40
C MET A 1 -17.18 25.83 -6.89
N ARG A 2 -17.23 24.74 -6.14
CA ARG A 2 -16.79 24.77 -4.76
C ARG A 2 -15.27 24.75 -4.76
N THR A 3 -14.65 25.85 -4.38
CA THR A 3 -13.23 25.89 -4.09
C THR A 3 -12.98 25.19 -2.77
N PHE A 4 -12.26 24.07 -2.81
CA PHE A 4 -11.89 23.34 -1.60
C PHE A 4 -10.67 24.02 -0.97
N HIS A 5 -10.92 24.84 0.06
CA HIS A 5 -9.86 25.43 0.88
C HIS A 5 -9.36 24.50 2.00
N THR A 6 -9.91 23.30 2.10
CA THR A 6 -9.66 22.32 3.17
C THR A 6 -9.02 21.04 2.66
N GLY A 7 -8.21 21.12 1.64
CA GLY A 7 -7.33 20.03 1.25
C GLY A 7 -5.96 20.24 1.89
N GLY A 8 -5.74 19.72 3.06
CA GLY A 8 -4.49 19.87 3.78
C GLY A 8 -4.15 18.64 4.58
N VAL A 9 -3.06 18.74 5.30
CA VAL A 9 -2.65 17.77 6.31
C VAL A 9 -3.59 17.96 7.52
N ALA A 10 -4.36 16.92 7.87
CA ALA A 10 -5.21 16.94 9.04
C ALA A 10 -4.55 16.12 10.14
N GLY A 11 -4.24 16.77 11.28
CA GLY A 11 -3.57 16.09 12.38
C GLY A 11 -2.23 15.47 11.91
N ASP A 12 -1.54 14.77 12.69
CA ASP A 12 -0.24 14.14 12.48
C ASP A 12 0.14 13.71 11.02
N ASP A 13 0.34 14.70 10.13
CA ASP A 13 0.84 14.55 8.74
C ASP A 13 0.03 13.63 7.77
N ILE A 14 -1.25 13.33 8.04
CA ILE A 14 -2.08 12.55 7.11
C ILE A 14 -2.63 13.44 6.00
N THR A 15 -2.26 13.17 4.76
CA THR A 15 -2.75 13.88 3.58
C THR A 15 -4.20 13.48 3.28
N GLN A 16 -5.09 14.48 3.13
CA GLN A 16 -6.52 14.29 2.84
C GLN A 16 -6.98 15.09 1.62
N GLY A 17 -8.15 14.75 1.09
CA GLY A 17 -8.76 15.45 -0.04
C GLY A 17 -8.05 15.22 -1.36
N LEU A 18 -8.13 16.22 -2.27
CA LEU A 18 -7.50 16.13 -3.60
C LEU A 18 -5.99 15.86 -3.57
N PRO A 19 -5.20 16.43 -2.66
CA PRO A 19 -3.78 16.08 -2.53
C PRO A 19 -3.55 14.59 -2.26
N ARG A 20 -4.47 13.91 -1.58
CA ARG A 20 -4.39 12.46 -1.36
C ARG A 20 -4.61 11.67 -2.66
N VAL A 21 -5.54 12.11 -3.50
CA VAL A 21 -5.77 11.50 -4.82
C VAL A 21 -4.55 11.64 -5.72
N GLU A 22 -3.92 12.82 -5.72
CA GLU A 22 -2.67 13.07 -6.43
C GLU A 22 -1.54 12.15 -5.93
N GLU A 23 -1.37 12.06 -4.61
CA GLU A 23 -0.39 11.17 -3.98
C GLU A 23 -0.60 9.70 -4.38
N LEU A 24 -1.86 9.24 -4.43
CA LEU A 24 -2.20 7.88 -4.85
C LEU A 24 -1.87 7.65 -6.33
N PHE A 25 -2.29 8.54 -7.24
CA PHE A 25 -2.03 8.37 -8.67
C PHE A 25 -0.57 8.54 -9.06
N GLU A 26 0.22 9.23 -8.27
CA GLU A 26 1.68 9.28 -8.44
C GLU A 26 2.40 8.13 -7.72
N ALA A 27 1.66 7.31 -6.98
CA ALA A 27 2.19 6.23 -6.14
C ALA A 27 3.32 6.70 -5.20
N ARG A 28 3.20 7.91 -4.67
CA ARG A 28 4.15 8.46 -3.70
C ARG A 28 4.06 7.72 -2.37
N LYS A 29 5.16 7.66 -1.66
CA LYS A 29 5.17 7.21 -0.27
C LYS A 29 4.36 8.19 0.59
N PRO A 30 3.28 7.74 1.25
CA PRO A 30 2.44 8.62 2.05
C PRO A 30 3.19 9.19 3.25
N LYS A 31 2.83 10.42 3.65
CA LYS A 31 3.45 11.08 4.81
C LYS A 31 3.10 10.35 6.11
N GLY A 32 1.84 10.08 6.37
CA GLY A 32 1.39 9.27 7.50
C GLY A 32 1.41 7.79 7.18
N LEU A 33 2.59 7.18 7.05
CA LEU A 33 2.75 5.80 6.63
C LEU A 33 2.26 4.83 7.71
N ALA A 34 1.31 3.95 7.33
CA ALA A 34 0.99 2.77 8.11
C ALA A 34 2.06 1.69 7.92
N ILE A 35 2.47 1.08 9.02
CA ILE A 35 3.35 -0.08 8.99
C ILE A 35 2.49 -1.32 8.77
N ILE A 36 2.85 -2.16 7.81
CA ILE A 36 2.17 -3.41 7.49
C ILE A 36 3.10 -4.60 7.73
N THR A 37 2.52 -5.75 8.04
CA THR A 37 3.29 -6.99 8.22
C THR A 37 3.67 -7.60 6.86
N GLU A 38 4.88 -8.15 6.74
CA GLU A 38 5.34 -8.79 5.50
C GLU A 38 4.89 -10.25 5.39
N PHE A 39 4.62 -10.92 6.50
CA PHE A 39 4.19 -12.31 6.56
C PHE A 39 3.12 -12.52 7.63
N ALA A 40 2.43 -13.63 7.55
CA ALA A 40 1.40 -13.99 8.52
C ALA A 40 2.02 -14.55 9.80
N GLY A 41 1.46 -14.17 10.94
CA GLY A 41 1.95 -14.64 12.24
C GLY A 41 1.27 -13.98 13.43
N THR A 42 1.66 -14.37 14.62
CA THR A 42 1.14 -13.80 15.86
C THR A 42 1.93 -12.57 16.26
N ALA A 43 1.22 -11.47 16.53
CA ALA A 43 1.82 -10.19 16.91
C ALA A 43 1.97 -10.08 18.42
N THR A 44 3.16 -9.72 18.88
CA THR A 44 3.45 -9.39 20.29
C THR A 44 3.91 -7.95 20.39
N ILE A 45 3.27 -7.18 21.26
CA ILE A 45 3.58 -5.77 21.46
C ILE A 45 4.60 -5.65 22.59
N SER A 46 5.78 -5.12 22.31
CA SER A 46 6.81 -4.80 23.29
C SER A 46 6.93 -3.29 23.44
N ASP A 47 6.44 -2.76 24.53
CA ASP A 47 6.50 -1.32 24.84
C ASP A 47 7.53 -1.08 25.95
N THR A 48 8.73 -0.67 25.58
CA THR A 48 9.79 -0.32 26.49
C THR A 48 9.95 1.20 26.51
N LYS A 49 10.30 1.79 27.66
CA LYS A 49 10.47 3.26 27.83
C LYS A 49 11.31 3.97 26.74
N LYS A 50 12.11 3.22 25.98
CA LYS A 50 12.99 3.74 24.92
C LYS A 50 12.58 3.35 23.51
N LYS A 51 11.81 2.25 23.35
CA LYS A 51 11.44 1.70 22.05
C LYS A 51 10.06 1.06 22.14
N ARG A 52 9.27 1.30 21.14
CA ARG A 52 7.97 0.67 20.93
C ARG A 52 8.08 -0.22 19.69
N GLU A 53 7.98 -1.52 19.90
CA GLU A 53 8.19 -2.51 18.84
C GLU A 53 7.03 -3.49 18.81
N ILE A 54 6.64 -3.91 17.61
CA ILE A 54 5.72 -5.00 17.40
C ILE A 54 6.50 -6.14 16.77
N ILE A 55 6.53 -7.28 17.43
CA ILE A 55 7.21 -8.49 16.96
C ILE A 55 6.14 -9.40 16.37
N VAL A 56 6.23 -9.68 15.09
CA VAL A 56 5.38 -10.67 14.42
C VAL A 56 6.17 -11.93 14.27
N THR A 57 5.64 -13.04 14.80
CA THR A 57 6.27 -14.36 14.74
C THR A 57 5.39 -15.29 13.94
N ASN A 58 5.98 -15.93 12.94
CA ASN A 58 5.30 -16.97 12.18
C ASN A 58 5.42 -18.29 12.94
N ASP A 59 4.29 -18.83 13.37
CA ASP A 59 4.24 -20.07 14.17
C ASP A 59 4.64 -21.32 13.37
N GLN A 60 4.61 -21.24 12.02
CA GLN A 60 4.96 -22.38 11.16
C GLN A 60 6.44 -22.43 10.78
N THR A 61 7.02 -21.26 10.45
CA THR A 61 8.43 -21.17 9.99
C THR A 61 9.39 -20.81 11.11
N GLY A 62 8.89 -20.27 12.23
CA GLY A 62 9.68 -19.77 13.34
C GLY A 62 10.38 -18.43 13.03
N GLU A 63 10.08 -17.82 11.88
CA GLU A 63 10.60 -16.50 11.53
C GLU A 63 9.93 -15.43 12.40
N SER A 64 10.72 -14.51 12.91
CA SER A 64 10.25 -13.36 13.68
C SER A 64 10.83 -12.07 13.12
N LYS A 65 10.00 -11.06 13.00
CA LYS A 65 10.41 -9.71 12.57
C LYS A 65 9.89 -8.66 13.53
N ALA A 66 10.78 -7.80 13.99
CA ALA A 66 10.44 -6.66 14.83
C ALA A 66 10.22 -5.42 13.97
N TYR A 67 9.06 -4.79 14.14
CA TYR A 67 8.68 -3.53 13.51
C TYR A 67 8.78 -2.41 14.52
N LEU A 68 9.66 -1.45 14.29
CA LEU A 68 9.82 -0.28 15.14
C LEU A 68 8.68 0.70 14.88
N ILE A 69 7.94 1.06 15.92
CA ILE A 69 6.81 1.99 15.84
C ILE A 69 7.27 3.39 16.26
N PRO A 70 7.15 4.40 15.39
CA PRO A 70 7.45 5.78 15.73
C PRO A 70 6.58 6.28 16.88
N TYR A 71 7.15 7.16 17.71
CA TYR A 71 6.39 7.84 18.74
C TYR A 71 5.26 8.67 18.12
N GLY A 72 4.04 8.55 18.68
CA GLY A 72 2.85 9.22 18.14
C GLY A 72 2.00 8.35 17.20
N SER A 73 2.54 7.29 16.63
CA SER A 73 1.73 6.36 15.83
C SER A 73 0.78 5.54 16.71
N ARG A 74 -0.48 5.47 16.30
CA ARG A 74 -1.49 4.65 16.99
C ARG A 74 -1.39 3.22 16.49
N ILE A 75 -1.30 2.28 17.42
CA ILE A 75 -1.34 0.85 17.13
C ILE A 75 -2.79 0.45 16.87
N LYS A 76 -3.03 -0.27 15.78
CA LYS A 76 -4.37 -0.74 15.36
C LYS A 76 -4.70 -2.13 15.91
N ILE A 77 -3.68 -2.90 16.26
CA ILE A 77 -3.79 -4.30 16.68
C ILE A 77 -3.74 -4.45 18.19
N GLN A 78 -4.25 -5.58 18.68
CA GLN A 78 -4.12 -6.01 20.07
C GLN A 78 -2.97 -7.02 20.22
N ASP A 79 -2.44 -7.13 21.42
CA ASP A 79 -1.40 -8.09 21.73
C ASP A 79 -1.91 -9.54 21.61
N GLY A 80 -1.11 -10.41 20.99
CA GLY A 80 -1.45 -11.81 20.80
C GLY A 80 -2.41 -12.10 19.62
N VAL A 81 -2.76 -11.12 18.80
CA VAL A 81 -3.62 -11.33 17.62
C VAL A 81 -2.83 -11.96 16.49
N TYR A 82 -3.45 -12.92 15.80
CA TYR A 82 -2.94 -13.47 14.56
C TYR A 82 -3.22 -12.50 13.40
N LEU A 83 -2.21 -12.22 12.61
CA LEU A 83 -2.24 -11.30 11.47
C LEU A 83 -1.95 -12.05 10.17
N GLU A 84 -2.59 -11.61 9.09
CA GLU A 84 -2.27 -12.05 7.74
C GLU A 84 -1.19 -11.15 7.11
N ALA A 85 -0.51 -11.67 6.08
CA ALA A 85 0.47 -10.88 5.35
C ALA A 85 -0.16 -9.62 4.75
N GLY A 86 0.43 -8.47 5.07
CA GLY A 86 -0.04 -7.15 4.64
C GLY A 86 -1.13 -6.53 5.50
N ASP A 87 -1.38 -7.04 6.71
CA ASP A 87 -2.25 -6.36 7.67
C ASP A 87 -1.57 -5.16 8.30
N GLU A 88 -2.37 -4.14 8.61
CA GLU A 88 -1.88 -2.88 9.16
C GLU A 88 -1.61 -3.00 10.66
N LEU A 89 -0.38 -2.73 11.07
CA LEU A 89 0.04 -2.68 12.47
C LEU A 89 -0.31 -1.35 13.13
N THR A 90 -0.23 -0.26 12.35
CA THR A 90 -0.50 1.10 12.81
C THR A 90 -1.55 1.79 11.96
N GLU A 91 -2.23 2.79 12.54
CA GLU A 91 -3.12 3.66 11.77
C GLU A 91 -2.32 4.51 10.78
N GLY A 92 -2.88 4.76 9.61
CA GLY A 92 -2.27 5.59 8.58
C GLY A 92 -2.63 5.16 7.16
N SER A 93 -1.91 5.71 6.20
CA SER A 93 -2.05 5.36 4.79
C SER A 93 -1.00 4.33 4.40
N VAL A 94 -1.43 3.26 3.75
CA VAL A 94 -0.51 2.21 3.30
C VAL A 94 0.20 2.65 2.02
N ASN A 95 1.47 2.30 1.89
CA ASN A 95 2.24 2.53 0.67
C ASN A 95 1.81 1.52 -0.42
N PRO A 96 1.36 1.95 -1.59
CA PRO A 96 0.97 1.04 -2.67
C PRO A 96 2.07 0.07 -3.10
N HIS A 97 3.33 0.48 -3.04
CA HIS A 97 4.47 -0.38 -3.37
C HIS A 97 4.63 -1.57 -2.42
N ASP A 98 4.36 -1.36 -1.13
CA ASP A 98 4.46 -2.43 -0.14
C ASP A 98 3.29 -3.42 -0.30
N ILE A 99 2.09 -2.92 -0.62
CA ILE A 99 0.95 -3.79 -0.98
C ILE A 99 1.27 -4.64 -2.20
N LEU A 100 1.84 -4.03 -3.25
CA LEU A 100 2.23 -4.75 -4.46
C LEU A 100 3.21 -5.89 -4.16
N LYS A 101 4.19 -5.62 -3.31
CA LYS A 101 5.23 -6.59 -2.94
C LYS A 101 4.68 -7.74 -2.11
N ILE A 102 3.75 -7.47 -1.20
CA ILE A 102 3.26 -8.44 -0.21
C ILE A 102 1.99 -9.15 -0.69
N LYS A 103 0.98 -8.40 -1.13
CA LYS A 103 -0.35 -8.92 -1.51
C LYS A 103 -0.52 -9.09 -3.02
N GLY A 104 0.38 -8.54 -3.83
CA GLY A 104 0.37 -8.67 -5.28
C GLY A 104 -0.48 -7.64 -6.01
N LEU A 105 -0.58 -7.80 -7.33
CA LEU A 105 -1.13 -6.82 -8.27
C LEU A 105 -2.62 -6.51 -8.00
N ARG A 106 -3.43 -7.54 -7.77
CA ARG A 106 -4.88 -7.38 -7.59
C ARG A 106 -5.22 -6.57 -6.32
N ALA A 107 -4.51 -6.85 -5.23
CA ALA A 107 -4.70 -6.13 -3.98
C ALA A 107 -4.36 -4.63 -4.10
N VAL A 108 -3.33 -4.28 -4.88
CA VAL A 108 -3.02 -2.87 -5.18
C VAL A 108 -4.12 -2.20 -5.98
N GLN A 109 -4.66 -2.89 -6.99
CA GLN A 109 -5.76 -2.35 -7.79
C GLN A 109 -6.97 -2.03 -6.91
N ASP A 110 -7.40 -2.99 -6.10
CA ASP A 110 -8.53 -2.84 -5.19
C ASP A 110 -8.28 -1.73 -4.16
N TYR A 111 -7.09 -1.68 -3.58
CA TYR A 111 -6.69 -0.63 -2.64
C TYR A 111 -6.75 0.77 -3.26
N MET A 112 -6.19 0.94 -4.46
CA MET A 112 -6.17 2.23 -5.17
C MET A 112 -7.59 2.72 -5.46
N ILE A 113 -8.46 1.83 -5.95
CA ILE A 113 -9.86 2.16 -6.26
C ILE A 113 -10.58 2.56 -4.97
N GLN A 114 -10.46 1.78 -3.92
CA GLN A 114 -11.13 2.04 -2.64
C GLN A 114 -10.69 3.36 -2.01
N GLU A 115 -9.38 3.65 -1.98
CA GLU A 115 -8.85 4.88 -1.39
C GLU A 115 -9.26 6.12 -2.19
N VAL A 116 -9.20 6.08 -3.52
CA VAL A 116 -9.66 7.19 -4.36
C VAL A 116 -11.15 7.43 -4.18
N GLN A 117 -11.96 6.37 -4.22
CA GLN A 117 -13.41 6.47 -3.99
C GLN A 117 -13.73 7.00 -2.59
N ARG A 118 -12.99 6.58 -1.58
CA ARG A 118 -13.14 7.08 -0.22
C ARG A 118 -12.97 8.59 -0.15
N VAL A 119 -11.92 9.13 -0.80
CA VAL A 119 -11.69 10.58 -0.84
C VAL A 119 -12.87 11.31 -1.49
N TYR A 120 -13.36 10.84 -2.64
CA TYR A 120 -14.48 11.48 -3.33
C TYR A 120 -15.79 11.36 -2.54
N ARG A 121 -16.09 10.21 -1.95
CA ARG A 121 -17.28 10.01 -1.11
C ARG A 121 -17.30 10.92 0.11
N LEU A 122 -16.15 11.15 0.75
CA LEU A 122 -16.02 12.10 1.85
C LEU A 122 -16.32 13.55 1.43
N GLN A 123 -16.13 13.87 0.15
CA GLN A 123 -16.48 15.16 -0.45
C GLN A 123 -17.92 15.21 -1.01
N GLY A 124 -18.70 14.16 -0.84
CA GLY A 124 -20.07 14.06 -1.37
C GLY A 124 -20.13 13.93 -2.89
N VAL A 125 -19.06 13.45 -3.51
CA VAL A 125 -18.99 13.22 -4.97
C VAL A 125 -19.05 11.73 -5.25
N GLU A 126 -20.01 11.31 -6.07
CA GLU A 126 -20.12 9.94 -6.55
C GLU A 126 -19.47 9.82 -7.93
N ILE A 127 -18.50 8.92 -8.05
CA ILE A 127 -17.82 8.59 -9.30
C ILE A 127 -17.95 7.09 -9.52
N ASN A 128 -18.23 6.69 -10.77
CA ASN A 128 -18.26 5.28 -11.11
C ASN A 128 -16.82 4.70 -11.12
N ASP A 129 -16.66 3.52 -10.53
CA ASP A 129 -15.36 2.85 -10.35
C ASP A 129 -14.59 2.67 -11.67
N LYS A 130 -15.31 2.46 -12.79
CA LYS A 130 -14.71 2.29 -14.13
C LYS A 130 -13.73 3.41 -14.52
N HIS A 131 -13.96 4.66 -14.06
CA HIS A 131 -13.08 5.78 -14.38
C HIS A 131 -11.75 5.69 -13.62
N VAL A 132 -11.82 5.26 -12.37
CA VAL A 132 -10.63 5.01 -11.55
C VAL A 132 -9.90 3.77 -12.02
N GLU A 133 -10.61 2.70 -12.35
CA GLU A 133 -10.06 1.45 -12.87
C GLU A 133 -9.21 1.65 -14.14
N VAL A 134 -9.68 2.49 -15.07
CA VAL A 134 -8.91 2.81 -16.28
C VAL A 134 -7.57 3.46 -15.95
N ILE A 135 -7.55 4.38 -14.99
CA ILE A 135 -6.32 5.06 -14.56
C ILE A 135 -5.37 4.05 -13.88
N VAL A 136 -5.88 3.27 -12.94
CA VAL A 136 -5.10 2.26 -12.21
C VAL A 136 -4.54 1.21 -13.16
N ARG A 137 -5.34 0.75 -14.13
CA ARG A 137 -4.86 -0.16 -15.18
C ARG A 137 -3.69 0.44 -15.96
N GLN A 138 -3.77 1.72 -16.30
CA GLN A 138 -2.70 2.39 -17.03
C GLN A 138 -1.42 2.56 -16.19
N MET A 139 -1.55 2.79 -14.88
CA MET A 139 -0.41 2.85 -13.96
C MET A 139 0.35 1.53 -13.86
N LEU A 140 -0.37 0.41 -13.95
CA LEU A 140 0.16 -0.95 -13.78
C LEU A 140 0.39 -1.68 -15.13
N LYS A 141 0.40 -0.92 -16.23
CA LYS A 141 0.50 -1.47 -17.59
C LYS A 141 1.90 -2.03 -17.89
N LYS A 142 2.94 -1.43 -17.31
CA LYS A 142 4.33 -1.78 -17.64
C LYS A 142 5.02 -2.51 -16.51
N ILE A 143 5.86 -3.46 -16.89
CA ILE A 143 6.73 -4.23 -16.00
C ILE A 143 8.18 -4.05 -16.42
N ARG A 144 9.08 -4.20 -15.46
CA ARG A 144 10.53 -4.17 -15.72
C ARG A 144 11.03 -5.59 -15.85
N ILE A 145 11.77 -5.86 -16.92
CA ILE A 145 12.45 -7.13 -17.15
C ILE A 145 13.64 -7.22 -16.19
N GLU A 146 13.69 -8.22 -15.34
CA GLU A 146 14.86 -8.51 -14.50
C GLU A 146 15.82 -9.46 -15.20
N ASN A 147 15.29 -10.50 -15.83
CA ASN A 147 16.06 -11.46 -16.59
C ASN A 147 15.43 -11.66 -17.97
N SER A 148 16.22 -11.65 -19.03
CA SER A 148 15.75 -11.81 -20.40
C SER A 148 15.17 -13.21 -20.68
N GLY A 149 15.64 -14.25 -19.99
CA GLY A 149 15.21 -15.63 -20.27
C GLY A 149 15.36 -15.96 -21.77
N ASP A 150 14.28 -16.49 -22.35
CA ASP A 150 14.20 -16.84 -23.78
C ASP A 150 13.72 -15.69 -24.68
N THR A 151 13.68 -14.45 -24.17
CA THR A 151 13.23 -13.28 -24.91
C THR A 151 14.39 -12.39 -25.34
N ASP A 152 14.19 -11.59 -26.41
CA ASP A 152 15.17 -10.61 -26.89
C ASP A 152 15.20 -9.31 -26.06
N TYR A 153 14.45 -9.23 -24.97
CA TYR A 153 14.40 -8.05 -24.11
C TYR A 153 15.65 -7.96 -23.23
N LEU A 154 16.23 -6.76 -23.17
CA LEU A 154 17.35 -6.49 -22.28
C LEU A 154 16.89 -6.33 -20.81
N PRO A 155 17.67 -6.80 -19.84
CA PRO A 155 17.41 -6.53 -18.42
C PRO A 155 17.30 -5.03 -18.14
N GLY A 156 16.31 -4.64 -17.33
CA GLY A 156 16.00 -3.24 -17.00
C GLY A 156 15.05 -2.55 -17.97
N THR A 157 14.68 -3.16 -19.09
CA THR A 157 13.73 -2.61 -20.05
C THR A 157 12.30 -2.64 -19.49
N LEU A 158 11.53 -1.58 -19.74
CA LEU A 158 10.11 -1.50 -19.42
C LEU A 158 9.28 -1.99 -20.60
N VAL A 159 8.55 -3.08 -20.39
CA VAL A 159 7.73 -3.74 -21.42
C VAL A 159 6.25 -3.71 -20.99
N ASP A 160 5.36 -3.71 -21.97
CA ASP A 160 3.92 -3.83 -21.73
C ASP A 160 3.59 -5.27 -21.28
N VAL A 161 2.77 -5.40 -20.25
CA VAL A 161 2.34 -6.71 -19.73
C VAL A 161 1.67 -7.56 -20.81
N LEU A 162 0.91 -6.92 -21.72
CA LEU A 162 0.23 -7.63 -22.80
C LEU A 162 1.24 -8.19 -23.83
N ASP A 163 2.27 -7.43 -24.17
CA ASP A 163 3.28 -7.88 -25.12
C ASP A 163 4.05 -9.09 -24.57
N LEU A 164 4.36 -9.07 -23.27
CA LEU A 164 5.02 -10.20 -22.61
C LEU A 164 4.10 -11.43 -22.52
N SER A 165 2.81 -11.25 -22.28
CA SER A 165 1.86 -12.36 -22.19
C SER A 165 1.66 -13.08 -23.54
N LEU A 166 1.83 -12.37 -24.65
CA LEU A 166 1.73 -12.95 -25.99
C LEU A 166 2.95 -13.83 -26.38
N ILE A 167 4.09 -13.62 -25.73
CA ILE A 167 5.31 -14.40 -26.01
C ILE A 167 5.20 -15.81 -25.40
N HIS A 168 4.40 -15.97 -24.34
CA HIS A 168 4.23 -17.23 -23.63
C HIS A 168 3.02 -18.07 -24.09
N ILE A 169 2.35 -17.67 -25.17
CA ILE A 169 1.35 -18.46 -25.85
C ILE A 169 1.98 -19.13 -27.06
#